data_f339193d2849e6ecc981a4e3acb41362
#
_entry.id   f339193d2849e6ecc981a4e3acb41362
#
_cell.length_a   1.000
_cell.length_b   1.000
_cell.length_c   1.000
_cell.angle_alpha   90.00
_cell.angle_beta   90.00
_cell.angle_gamma   90.00
#
_symmetry.space_group_name_H-M   'P 1'
#
loop_
_entity.id
_entity.type
_entity.pdbx_description
1 polymer ?
#
loop_
_entity_poly.entity_id
_entity_poly.type
_entity_poly.pdbx_seq_one_letter_code
_entity_poly.pdbx_strand_id
1 'polypeptide(L)'
;VRADRPGPLRHAWLRKSLLLLLLAGLWEALARWQDNALLLPSALQTARAFAAGMLSGELPGYVAASLAVLVQAYALGVAGALVLTSLALGSRSGRDLLETLTAMFNPLPAIALLPLALLWFGLGRASLVFVLVHSVMWPLALNAYAGFGSVPETLRMAGRNVGLNGARLVFQVMIPAALPAMLSGLKIGWAFAWRTLIAAELVFGTTSGQGGLGWYIFQSRNELFTDKVFAGLAAVIAIGLLVEGLVFQTVERLTVRRWGMQRQAPGSPG
;
A
#
# COMPACT_ATOMS: atom_id res chain seq x y z
N VAL A 1 41.97 -22.10 14.10
CA VAL A 1 41.00 -21.52 13.20
C VAL A 1 39.90 -22.56 12.98
N ARG A 2 38.81 -22.53 13.76
CA ARG A 2 37.65 -23.41 13.54
C ARG A 2 36.87 -22.83 12.38
N ALA A 3 36.84 -23.56 11.27
CA ALA A 3 35.94 -23.29 10.17
C ALA A 3 34.50 -23.53 10.65
N ASP A 4 33.76 -22.45 10.89
CA ASP A 4 32.33 -22.46 11.19
C ASP A 4 31.58 -23.05 9.98
N ARG A 5 31.11 -24.28 10.10
CA ARG A 5 30.26 -24.91 9.09
C ARG A 5 28.98 -24.12 8.97
N PRO A 6 28.60 -23.65 7.79
CA PRO A 6 27.38 -22.90 7.62
C PRO A 6 26.16 -23.79 7.89
N GLY A 7 25.50 -23.55 9.03
CA GLY A 7 24.29 -24.25 9.39
C GLY A 7 23.15 -24.01 8.37
N PRO A 8 22.21 -24.97 8.20
CA PRO A 8 21.13 -24.89 7.21
C PRO A 8 20.20 -23.68 7.35
N LEU A 9 20.21 -23.01 8.51
CA LEU A 9 19.38 -21.82 8.78
C LEU A 9 19.97 -20.50 8.24
N ARG A 10 21.03 -20.54 7.45
CA ARG A 10 21.63 -19.33 6.86
C ARG A 10 20.81 -18.72 5.73
N HIS A 11 19.89 -19.47 5.11
CA HIS A 11 19.02 -18.97 4.06
C HIS A 11 17.82 -18.24 4.66
N ALA A 12 17.70 -16.94 4.41
CA ALA A 12 16.65 -16.09 4.96
C ALA A 12 15.22 -16.62 4.65
N TRP A 13 15.04 -17.26 3.51
CA TRP A 13 13.76 -17.86 3.12
C TRP A 13 13.40 -19.07 4.00
N LEU A 14 14.36 -19.96 4.34
CA LEU A 14 14.12 -21.10 5.23
C LEU A 14 13.69 -20.65 6.63
N ARG A 15 14.35 -19.63 7.18
CA ARG A 15 13.97 -19.07 8.49
C ARG A 15 12.57 -18.48 8.46
N LYS A 16 12.23 -17.72 7.40
CA LYS A 16 10.90 -17.13 7.22
C LYS A 16 9.83 -18.21 7.07
N SER A 17 10.07 -19.23 6.26
CA SER A 17 9.14 -20.36 6.08
C SER A 17 8.94 -21.12 7.38
N LEU A 18 10.01 -21.40 8.13
CA LEU A 18 9.91 -22.06 9.43
C LEU A 18 9.09 -21.25 10.43
N LEU A 19 9.31 -19.93 10.50
CA LEU A 19 8.51 -19.03 11.35
C LEU A 19 7.03 -19.05 10.96
N LEU A 20 6.72 -19.01 9.67
CA LEU A 20 5.33 -19.08 9.20
C LEU A 20 4.68 -20.43 9.54
N LEU A 21 5.42 -21.53 9.40
CA LEU A 21 4.93 -22.86 9.78
C LEU A 21 4.71 -22.98 11.28
N LEU A 22 5.62 -22.43 12.10
CA LEU A 22 5.46 -22.38 13.56
C LEU A 22 4.23 -21.55 13.97
N LEU A 23 4.02 -20.38 13.34
CA LEU A 23 2.85 -19.55 13.59
C LEU A 23 1.55 -20.25 13.17
N ALA A 24 1.54 -20.90 12.03
CA ALA A 24 0.39 -21.68 11.56
C ALA A 24 0.11 -22.88 12.49
N GLY A 25 1.15 -23.56 12.96
CA GLY A 25 1.04 -24.65 13.93
C GLY A 25 0.52 -24.19 15.30
N LEU A 26 0.99 -23.04 15.76
CA LEU A 26 0.50 -22.43 17.00
C LEU A 26 -0.99 -22.03 16.87
N TRP A 27 -1.36 -21.41 15.75
CA TRP A 27 -2.75 -21.09 15.47
C TRP A 27 -3.64 -22.34 15.44
N GLU A 28 -3.22 -23.40 14.73
CA GLU A 28 -3.94 -24.67 14.69
C GLU A 28 -4.09 -25.29 16.08
N ALA A 29 -3.02 -25.28 16.90
CA ALA A 29 -3.04 -25.79 18.27
C ALA A 29 -4.01 -24.99 19.16
N LEU A 30 -3.98 -23.66 19.08
CA LEU A 30 -4.90 -22.78 19.83
C LEU A 30 -6.35 -22.99 19.41
N ALA A 31 -6.62 -23.12 18.11
CA ALA A 31 -7.96 -23.37 17.59
C ALA A 31 -8.52 -24.71 18.10
N ARG A 32 -7.69 -25.75 18.12
CA ARG A 32 -8.08 -27.06 18.66
C ARG A 32 -8.25 -27.05 20.17
N TRP A 33 -7.42 -26.30 20.89
CA TRP A 33 -7.55 -26.17 22.36
C TRP A 33 -8.83 -25.44 22.75
N GLN A 34 -9.22 -24.40 21.98
CA GLN A 34 -10.41 -23.61 22.25
C GLN A 34 -11.70 -24.35 21.87
N ASP A 35 -11.62 -25.33 20.98
CA ASP A 35 -12.71 -26.19 20.49
C ASP A 35 -14.01 -25.43 20.12
N ASN A 36 -13.84 -24.21 19.58
CA ASN A 36 -14.93 -23.36 19.16
C ASN A 36 -14.61 -22.66 17.82
N ALA A 37 -15.04 -23.29 16.73
CA ALA A 37 -14.79 -22.80 15.38
C ALA A 37 -15.48 -21.45 15.08
N LEU A 38 -16.50 -21.06 15.85
CA LEU A 38 -17.16 -19.76 15.70
C LEU A 38 -16.30 -18.62 16.26
N LEU A 39 -15.43 -18.90 17.24
CA LEU A 39 -14.52 -17.90 17.78
C LEU A 39 -13.18 -17.90 17.04
N LEU A 40 -12.62 -19.09 16.80
CA LEU A 40 -11.33 -19.26 16.15
C LEU A 40 -11.34 -20.51 15.25
N PRO A 41 -11.57 -20.35 13.93
CA PRO A 41 -11.49 -21.47 13.00
C PRO A 41 -10.04 -21.95 12.90
N SER A 42 -9.86 -23.24 12.64
CA SER A 42 -8.51 -23.79 12.45
C SER A 42 -7.85 -23.25 11.18
N ALA A 43 -6.53 -23.27 11.16
CA ALA A 43 -5.77 -22.87 9.97
C ALA A 43 -6.18 -23.69 8.73
N LEU A 44 -6.48 -24.98 8.92
CA LEU A 44 -6.95 -25.87 7.85
C LEU A 44 -8.36 -25.49 7.37
N GLN A 45 -9.30 -25.16 8.27
CA GLN A 45 -10.65 -24.69 7.87
C GLN A 45 -10.56 -23.40 7.06
N THR A 46 -9.78 -22.44 7.53
CA THR A 46 -9.51 -21.19 6.83
C THR A 46 -8.89 -21.41 5.46
N ALA A 47 -7.88 -22.29 5.35
CA ALA A 47 -7.25 -22.61 4.06
C ALA A 47 -8.24 -23.27 3.08
N ARG A 48 -9.13 -24.15 3.56
CA ARG A 48 -10.19 -24.76 2.74
C ARG A 48 -11.21 -23.72 2.28
N ALA A 49 -11.67 -22.85 3.17
CA ALA A 49 -12.59 -21.76 2.83
C ALA A 49 -11.97 -20.79 1.80
N PHE A 50 -10.68 -20.45 1.97
CA PHE A 50 -9.94 -19.65 1.01
C PHE A 50 -9.85 -20.33 -0.36
N ALA A 51 -9.45 -21.60 -0.40
CA ALA A 51 -9.36 -22.35 -1.65
C ALA A 51 -10.72 -22.49 -2.34
N ALA A 52 -11.78 -22.80 -1.59
CA ALA A 52 -13.14 -22.89 -2.12
C ALA A 52 -13.61 -21.55 -2.69
N GLY A 53 -13.41 -20.43 -1.97
CA GLY A 53 -13.75 -19.09 -2.44
C GLY A 53 -12.97 -18.67 -3.69
N MET A 54 -11.70 -19.09 -3.81
CA MET A 54 -10.88 -18.86 -5.01
C MET A 54 -11.38 -19.67 -6.21
N LEU A 55 -11.69 -20.96 -6.01
CA LEU A 55 -12.15 -21.85 -7.07
C LEU A 55 -13.57 -21.54 -7.56
N SER A 56 -14.46 -21.10 -6.66
CA SER A 56 -15.81 -20.66 -7.01
C SER A 56 -15.85 -19.33 -7.77
N GLY A 57 -14.76 -18.55 -7.75
CA GLY A 57 -14.73 -17.20 -8.28
C GLY A 57 -15.35 -16.14 -7.33
N GLU A 58 -15.86 -16.56 -6.16
CA GLU A 58 -16.46 -15.66 -5.17
C GLU A 58 -15.42 -14.64 -4.66
N LEU A 59 -14.31 -15.10 -4.08
CA LEU A 59 -13.22 -14.24 -3.61
C LEU A 59 -12.60 -13.36 -4.70
N PRO A 60 -12.25 -13.88 -5.88
CA PRO A 60 -11.75 -13.06 -6.98
C PRO A 60 -12.70 -11.93 -7.39
N GLY A 61 -14.01 -12.16 -7.36
CA GLY A 61 -15.02 -11.14 -7.65
C GLY A 61 -14.95 -9.98 -6.66
N TYR A 62 -14.96 -10.25 -5.36
CA TYR A 62 -14.84 -9.23 -4.32
C TYR A 62 -13.49 -8.50 -4.36
N VAL A 63 -12.41 -9.22 -4.61
CA VAL A 63 -11.07 -8.65 -4.79
C VAL A 63 -11.05 -7.68 -5.96
N ALA A 64 -11.60 -8.07 -7.10
CA ALA A 64 -11.65 -7.22 -8.30
C ALA A 64 -12.48 -5.94 -8.04
N ALA A 65 -13.60 -6.04 -7.31
CA ALA A 65 -14.41 -4.90 -6.93
C ALA A 65 -13.63 -3.89 -6.07
N SER A 66 -12.96 -4.37 -5.00
CA SER A 66 -12.11 -3.52 -4.16
C SER A 66 -10.95 -2.88 -4.94
N LEU A 67 -10.24 -3.67 -5.76
CA LEU A 67 -9.12 -3.16 -6.55
C LEU A 67 -9.56 -2.13 -7.60
N ALA A 68 -10.74 -2.29 -8.20
CA ALA A 68 -11.26 -1.31 -9.17
C ALA A 68 -11.48 0.08 -8.55
N VAL A 69 -12.01 0.13 -7.32
CA VAL A 69 -12.17 1.38 -6.57
C VAL A 69 -10.81 1.95 -6.17
N LEU A 70 -9.93 1.08 -5.65
CA LEU A 70 -8.61 1.48 -5.18
C LEU A 70 -7.75 2.05 -6.30
N VAL A 71 -7.68 1.38 -7.46
CA VAL A 71 -6.87 1.85 -8.60
C VAL A 71 -7.35 3.21 -9.10
N GLN A 72 -8.67 3.41 -9.18
CA GLN A 72 -9.24 4.71 -9.56
C GLN A 72 -8.84 5.80 -8.57
N ALA A 73 -9.07 5.55 -7.28
CA ALA A 73 -8.74 6.52 -6.22
C ALA A 73 -7.24 6.79 -6.14
N TYR A 74 -6.43 5.74 -6.31
CA TYR A 74 -4.98 5.84 -6.30
C TYR A 74 -4.47 6.71 -7.46
N ALA A 75 -4.98 6.51 -8.66
CA ALA A 75 -4.64 7.34 -9.82
C ALA A 75 -5.00 8.81 -9.61
N LEU A 76 -6.20 9.10 -9.08
CA LEU A 76 -6.62 10.46 -8.76
C LEU A 76 -5.78 11.08 -7.63
N GLY A 77 -5.47 10.33 -6.59
CA GLY A 77 -4.61 10.78 -5.50
C GLY A 77 -3.18 11.08 -5.95
N VAL A 78 -2.62 10.25 -6.83
CA VAL A 78 -1.32 10.50 -7.47
C VAL A 78 -1.37 11.76 -8.32
N ALA A 79 -2.39 11.93 -9.16
CA ALA A 79 -2.55 13.13 -9.96
C ALA A 79 -2.64 14.40 -9.10
N GLY A 80 -3.45 14.38 -8.02
CA GLY A 80 -3.55 15.48 -7.07
C GLY A 80 -2.22 15.81 -6.38
N ALA A 81 -1.48 14.78 -5.94
CA ALA A 81 -0.17 14.95 -5.32
C ALA A 81 0.84 15.58 -6.30
N LEU A 82 0.86 15.15 -7.56
CA LEU A 82 1.74 15.70 -8.58
C LEU A 82 1.40 17.18 -8.90
N VAL A 83 0.11 17.52 -8.97
CA VAL A 83 -0.33 18.92 -9.14
C VAL A 83 0.14 19.78 -7.98
N LEU A 84 -0.12 19.37 -6.73
CA LEU A 84 0.30 20.12 -5.54
C LEU A 84 1.82 20.27 -5.47
N THR A 85 2.56 19.19 -5.73
CA THR A 85 4.03 19.23 -5.76
C THR A 85 4.54 20.17 -6.84
N SER A 86 3.95 20.16 -8.05
CA SER A 86 4.33 21.05 -9.14
C SER A 86 4.10 22.52 -8.81
N LEU A 87 2.96 22.83 -8.17
CA LEU A 87 2.66 24.19 -7.69
C LEU A 87 3.67 24.66 -6.62
N ALA A 88 4.02 23.75 -5.69
CA ALA A 88 4.99 24.03 -4.64
C ALA A 88 6.42 24.27 -5.18
N LEU A 89 6.81 23.56 -6.23
CA LEU A 89 8.10 23.75 -6.89
C LEU A 89 8.14 25.02 -7.77
N GLY A 90 6.97 25.46 -8.29
CA GLY A 90 6.86 26.59 -9.18
C GLY A 90 6.76 27.95 -8.50
N SER A 91 6.30 28.03 -7.24
CA SER A 91 6.05 29.31 -6.55
C SER A 91 6.17 29.24 -5.03
N ARG A 92 6.48 30.38 -4.41
CA ARG A 92 6.49 30.50 -2.93
C ARG A 92 5.10 30.23 -2.35
N SER A 93 4.06 30.82 -2.92
CA SER A 93 2.67 30.62 -2.46
C SER A 93 2.22 29.17 -2.62
N GLY A 94 2.65 28.47 -3.69
CA GLY A 94 2.40 27.03 -3.87
C GLY A 94 3.09 26.19 -2.79
N ARG A 95 4.28 26.56 -2.36
CA ARG A 95 4.99 25.93 -1.25
C ARG A 95 4.23 26.11 0.07
N ASP A 96 3.89 27.35 0.40
CA ASP A 96 3.14 27.68 1.62
C ASP A 96 1.80 26.92 1.64
N LEU A 97 1.13 26.83 0.49
CA LEU A 97 -0.10 26.05 0.33
C LEU A 97 0.12 24.57 0.63
N LEU A 98 1.13 23.94 -0.01
CA LEU A 98 1.43 22.52 0.21
C LEU A 98 1.78 22.26 1.69
N GLU A 99 2.65 23.06 2.28
CA GLU A 99 3.08 22.92 3.67
C GLU A 99 1.88 23.05 4.63
N THR A 100 1.03 24.07 4.43
CA THR A 100 -0.16 24.29 5.26
C THR A 100 -1.15 23.14 5.12
N LEU A 101 -1.51 22.76 3.89
CA LEU A 101 -2.49 21.69 3.66
C LEU A 101 -1.97 20.34 4.15
N THR A 102 -0.70 20.03 3.93
CA THR A 102 -0.14 18.76 4.44
C THR A 102 -0.06 18.73 5.96
N ALA A 103 0.26 19.87 6.63
CA ALA A 103 0.25 19.95 8.08
C ALA A 103 -1.14 19.73 8.68
N MET A 104 -2.20 20.17 7.98
CA MET A 104 -3.58 20.03 8.43
C MET A 104 -4.15 18.63 8.12
N PHE A 105 -3.94 18.13 6.92
CA PHE A 105 -4.68 16.97 6.41
C PHE A 105 -3.90 15.65 6.50
N ASN A 106 -2.58 15.66 6.51
CA ASN A 106 -1.80 14.42 6.62
C ASN A 106 -1.99 13.68 7.96
N PRO A 107 -2.13 14.36 9.12
CA PRO A 107 -2.44 13.70 10.38
C PRO A 107 -3.88 13.19 10.47
N LEU A 108 -4.80 13.68 9.63
CA LEU A 108 -6.20 13.32 9.68
C LEU A 108 -6.42 11.90 9.17
N PRO A 109 -6.97 10.98 10.01
CA PRO A 109 -7.30 9.64 9.55
C PRO A 109 -8.33 9.70 8.41
N ALA A 110 -7.97 9.19 7.23
CA ALA A 110 -8.85 9.29 6.06
C ALA A 110 -10.24 8.69 6.29
N ILE A 111 -10.32 7.60 7.06
CA ILE A 111 -11.60 6.97 7.42
C ILE A 111 -12.53 7.92 8.18
N ALA A 112 -11.99 8.88 8.93
CA ALA A 112 -12.79 9.86 9.65
C ALA A 112 -13.54 10.84 8.73
N LEU A 113 -13.11 10.96 7.47
CA LEU A 113 -13.80 11.74 6.44
C LEU A 113 -15.00 11.01 5.83
N LEU A 114 -15.18 9.73 6.12
CA LEU A 114 -16.20 8.93 5.46
C LEU A 114 -17.65 9.41 5.76
N PRO A 115 -18.03 9.78 7.00
CA PRO A 115 -19.35 10.35 7.23
C PRO A 115 -19.62 11.63 6.42
N LEU A 116 -18.61 12.48 6.27
CA LEU A 116 -18.69 13.70 5.47
C LEU A 116 -18.79 13.39 3.98
N ALA A 117 -18.03 12.41 3.50
CA ALA A 117 -18.10 11.94 2.13
C ALA A 117 -19.50 11.38 1.80
N LEU A 118 -20.10 10.63 2.72
CA LEU A 118 -21.46 10.11 2.57
C LEU A 118 -22.52 11.20 2.55
N LEU A 119 -22.32 12.27 3.32
CA LEU A 119 -23.21 13.43 3.31
C LEU A 119 -23.16 14.17 1.98
N TRP A 120 -21.98 14.31 1.37
CA TRP A 120 -21.79 15.06 0.12
C TRP A 120 -22.10 14.24 -1.14
N PHE A 121 -21.70 12.99 -1.17
CA PHE A 121 -21.73 12.14 -2.36
C PHE A 121 -22.73 10.97 -2.24
N GLY A 122 -23.37 10.80 -1.07
CA GLY A 122 -24.27 9.68 -0.80
C GLY A 122 -23.53 8.34 -0.61
N LEU A 123 -24.33 7.30 -0.46
CA LEU A 123 -23.81 5.92 -0.44
C LEU A 123 -23.36 5.53 -1.83
N GLY A 124 -22.05 5.34 -2.03
CA GLY A 124 -21.58 4.97 -3.35
C GLY A 124 -20.06 5.00 -3.49
N ARG A 125 -19.63 4.63 -4.69
CA ARG A 125 -18.22 4.59 -5.09
C ARG A 125 -17.52 5.96 -4.94
N ALA A 126 -18.26 7.06 -5.18
CA ALA A 126 -17.71 8.41 -5.09
C ALA A 126 -17.22 8.74 -3.68
N SER A 127 -17.95 8.36 -2.63
CA SER A 127 -17.57 8.56 -1.23
C SER A 127 -16.29 7.79 -0.88
N LEU A 128 -16.17 6.52 -1.32
CA LEU A 128 -14.95 5.75 -1.14
C LEU A 128 -13.76 6.38 -1.88
N VAL A 129 -13.95 6.74 -3.14
CA VAL A 129 -12.89 7.37 -3.94
C VAL A 129 -12.40 8.65 -3.28
N PHE A 130 -13.29 9.53 -2.78
CA PHE A 130 -12.92 10.76 -2.09
C PHE A 130 -12.00 10.49 -0.88
N VAL A 131 -12.41 9.56 -0.01
CA VAL A 131 -11.64 9.20 1.19
C VAL A 131 -10.28 8.57 0.83
N LEU A 132 -10.26 7.72 -0.20
CA LEU A 132 -9.02 7.06 -0.63
C LEU A 132 -8.06 8.02 -1.32
N VAL A 133 -8.57 9.00 -2.10
CA VAL A 133 -7.75 10.08 -2.67
C VAL A 133 -7.00 10.82 -1.56
N HIS A 134 -7.70 11.15 -0.47
CA HIS A 134 -7.07 11.78 0.70
C HIS A 134 -5.93 10.89 1.27
N SER A 135 -6.15 9.58 1.38
CA SER A 135 -5.14 8.63 1.91
C SER A 135 -3.85 8.61 1.08
N VAL A 136 -3.94 8.81 -0.23
CA VAL A 136 -2.81 8.72 -1.17
C VAL A 136 -2.11 10.06 -1.34
N MET A 137 -2.90 11.13 -1.46
CA MET A 137 -2.42 12.43 -1.94
C MET A 137 -1.38 13.06 -1.00
N TRP A 138 -1.65 13.09 0.30
CA TRP A 138 -0.79 13.81 1.25
C TRP A 138 0.55 13.13 1.48
N PRO A 139 0.64 11.82 1.76
CA PRO A 139 1.93 11.14 1.88
C PRO A 139 2.77 11.25 0.63
N LEU A 140 2.14 11.13 -0.55
CA LEU A 140 2.86 11.23 -1.81
C LEU A 140 3.35 12.64 -2.10
N ALA A 141 2.51 13.68 -1.91
CA ALA A 141 2.89 15.06 -2.14
C ALA A 141 4.06 15.48 -1.23
N LEU A 142 4.00 15.10 0.05
CA LEU A 142 5.06 15.37 1.01
C LEU A 142 6.38 14.69 0.64
N ASN A 143 6.34 13.39 0.30
CA ASN A 143 7.53 12.65 -0.10
C ASN A 143 8.09 13.12 -1.45
N ALA A 144 7.24 13.44 -2.41
CA ALA A 144 7.66 13.98 -3.69
C ALA A 144 8.33 15.34 -3.52
N TYR A 145 7.71 16.26 -2.78
CA TYR A 145 8.29 17.58 -2.51
C TYR A 145 9.64 17.49 -1.78
N ALA A 146 9.73 16.66 -0.73
CA ALA A 146 10.98 16.40 -0.02
C ALA A 146 12.04 15.77 -0.94
N GLY A 147 11.63 14.86 -1.82
CA GLY A 147 12.50 14.24 -2.82
C GLY A 147 13.12 15.26 -3.78
N PHE A 148 12.31 16.17 -4.31
CA PHE A 148 12.82 17.26 -5.16
C PHE A 148 13.74 18.21 -4.39
N GLY A 149 13.44 18.51 -3.13
CA GLY A 149 14.28 19.33 -2.24
C GLY A 149 15.64 18.70 -1.93
N SER A 150 15.70 17.37 -1.89
CA SER A 150 16.93 16.62 -1.59
C SER A 150 17.89 16.46 -2.78
N VAL A 151 17.50 16.89 -4.00
CA VAL A 151 18.36 16.82 -5.19
C VAL A 151 19.56 17.76 -5.01
N PRO A 152 20.83 17.24 -5.03
CA PRO A 152 22.02 18.06 -4.83
C PRO A 152 22.13 19.19 -5.85
N GLU A 153 22.53 20.39 -5.40
CA GLU A 153 22.71 21.53 -6.30
C GLU A 153 23.81 21.27 -7.34
N THR A 154 24.82 20.50 -6.99
CA THR A 154 25.87 20.06 -7.94
C THR A 154 25.28 19.30 -9.13
N LEU A 155 24.28 18.45 -8.90
CA LEU A 155 23.60 17.71 -9.96
C LEU A 155 22.77 18.64 -10.86
N ARG A 156 22.10 19.64 -10.26
CA ARG A 156 21.34 20.66 -11.00
C ARG A 156 22.27 21.53 -11.87
N MET A 157 23.42 21.95 -11.29
CA MET A 157 24.44 22.72 -12.04
C MET A 157 25.04 21.89 -13.17
N ALA A 158 25.37 20.62 -12.93
CA ALA A 158 25.88 19.73 -13.99
C ALA A 158 24.88 19.61 -15.16
N GLY A 159 23.59 19.44 -14.85
CA GLY A 159 22.54 19.43 -15.88
C GLY A 159 22.47 20.73 -16.67
N ARG A 160 22.57 21.88 -16.01
CA ARG A 160 22.59 23.21 -16.70
C ARG A 160 23.83 23.40 -17.57
N ASN A 161 25.00 22.93 -17.13
CA ASN A 161 26.24 23.04 -17.87
C ASN A 161 26.22 22.25 -19.21
N VAL A 162 25.41 21.17 -19.27
CA VAL A 162 25.18 20.45 -20.53
C VAL A 162 23.96 20.94 -21.30
N GLY A 163 23.46 22.15 -20.97
CA GLY A 163 22.39 22.83 -21.72
C GLY A 163 20.96 22.42 -21.32
N LEU A 164 20.77 21.63 -20.24
CA LEU A 164 19.44 21.28 -19.78
C LEU A 164 18.83 22.41 -18.94
N ASN A 165 17.69 22.95 -19.40
CA ASN A 165 16.97 24.03 -18.75
C ASN A 165 15.46 23.73 -18.67
N GLY A 166 14.76 24.38 -17.73
CA GLY A 166 13.30 24.27 -17.59
C GLY A 166 12.81 22.83 -17.48
N ALA A 167 11.83 22.45 -18.27
CA ALA A 167 11.21 21.13 -18.25
C ALA A 167 12.23 19.99 -18.52
N ARG A 168 13.20 20.20 -19.40
CA ARG A 168 14.23 19.18 -19.69
C ARG A 168 15.06 18.86 -18.46
N LEU A 169 15.46 19.86 -17.68
CA LEU A 169 16.19 19.66 -16.42
C LEU A 169 15.33 18.88 -15.40
N VAL A 170 14.04 19.21 -15.31
CA VAL A 170 13.12 18.51 -14.42
C VAL A 170 12.97 17.04 -14.81
N PHE A 171 12.65 16.74 -16.06
CA PHE A 171 12.40 15.36 -16.50
C PHE A 171 13.65 14.49 -16.57
N GLN A 172 14.80 15.04 -16.95
CA GLN A 172 16.02 14.26 -17.19
C GLN A 172 16.94 14.18 -15.97
N VAL A 173 16.82 15.12 -15.01
CA VAL A 173 17.71 15.18 -13.83
C VAL A 173 16.92 15.11 -12.54
N MET A 174 15.95 16.01 -12.34
CA MET A 174 15.32 16.16 -11.04
C MET A 174 14.35 15.01 -10.70
N ILE A 175 13.48 14.60 -11.65
CA ILE A 175 12.56 13.46 -11.44
C ILE A 175 13.33 12.16 -11.18
N PRO A 176 14.31 11.75 -12.01
CA PRO A 176 15.12 10.57 -11.71
C PRO A 176 15.79 10.63 -10.35
N ALA A 177 16.36 11.78 -9.96
CA ALA A 177 17.02 11.94 -8.68
C ALA A 177 16.04 11.90 -7.48
N ALA A 178 14.83 12.42 -7.64
CA ALA A 178 13.77 12.41 -6.62
C ALA A 178 12.99 11.07 -6.56
N LEU A 179 13.15 10.20 -7.56
CA LEU A 179 12.34 8.98 -7.71
C LEU A 179 12.34 8.06 -6.49
N PRO A 180 13.45 7.84 -5.76
CA PRO A 180 13.43 7.01 -4.55
C PRO A 180 12.45 7.53 -3.49
N ALA A 181 12.40 8.85 -3.27
CA ALA A 181 11.47 9.48 -2.34
C ALA A 181 10.01 9.40 -2.84
N MET A 182 9.80 9.64 -4.13
CA MET A 182 8.48 9.49 -4.75
C MET A 182 7.96 8.05 -4.64
N LEU A 183 8.79 7.04 -4.87
CA LEU A 183 8.43 5.64 -4.69
C LEU A 183 8.08 5.32 -3.23
N SER A 184 8.79 5.89 -2.27
CA SER A 184 8.45 5.77 -0.85
C SER A 184 7.05 6.36 -0.56
N GLY A 185 6.76 7.53 -1.10
CA GLY A 185 5.44 8.17 -1.00
C GLY A 185 4.33 7.32 -1.64
N LEU A 186 4.59 6.74 -2.82
CA LEU A 186 3.66 5.82 -3.49
C LEU A 186 3.36 4.58 -2.64
N LYS A 187 4.39 3.94 -2.06
CA LYS A 187 4.22 2.78 -1.17
C LYS A 187 3.38 3.12 0.07
N ILE A 188 3.69 4.25 0.73
CA ILE A 188 2.97 4.70 1.92
C ILE A 188 1.51 5.02 1.55
N GLY A 189 1.27 5.73 0.46
CA GLY A 189 -0.06 6.06 -0.03
C GLY A 189 -0.88 4.81 -0.35
N TRP A 190 -0.27 3.81 -1.02
CA TRP A 190 -0.89 2.52 -1.26
C TRP A 190 -1.30 1.83 0.03
N ALA A 191 -0.37 1.71 0.99
CA ALA A 191 -0.61 1.02 2.24
C ALA A 191 -1.71 1.69 3.09
N PHE A 192 -1.80 3.02 3.05
CA PHE A 192 -2.87 3.76 3.71
C PHE A 192 -4.21 3.58 2.99
N ALA A 193 -4.24 3.70 1.67
CA ALA A 193 -5.45 3.55 0.89
C ALA A 193 -6.02 2.12 0.99
N TRP A 194 -5.17 1.09 0.93
CA TRP A 194 -5.59 -0.30 1.07
C TRP A 194 -6.28 -0.55 2.42
N ARG A 195 -5.65 -0.14 3.52
CA ARG A 195 -6.23 -0.28 4.87
C ARG A 195 -7.53 0.52 5.03
N THR A 196 -7.55 1.75 4.52
CA THR A 196 -8.73 2.62 4.59
C THR A 196 -9.89 2.04 3.78
N LEU A 197 -9.63 1.48 2.59
CA LEU A 197 -10.64 0.84 1.76
C LEU A 197 -11.31 -0.32 2.48
N ILE A 198 -10.50 -1.27 2.99
CA ILE A 198 -11.03 -2.44 3.71
C ILE A 198 -11.85 -2.00 4.92
N ALA A 199 -11.36 -1.02 5.70
CA ALA A 199 -12.10 -0.49 6.85
C ALA A 199 -13.42 0.18 6.44
N ALA A 200 -13.44 0.93 5.34
CA ALA A 200 -14.65 1.58 4.84
C ALA A 200 -15.68 0.55 4.33
N GLU A 201 -15.24 -0.46 3.58
CA GLU A 201 -16.10 -1.54 3.10
C GLU A 201 -16.70 -2.38 4.24
N LEU A 202 -15.95 -2.58 5.34
CA LEU A 202 -16.45 -3.27 6.55
C LEU A 202 -17.61 -2.51 7.22
N VAL A 203 -17.59 -1.18 7.18
CA VAL A 203 -18.58 -0.36 7.89
C VAL A 203 -19.80 -0.07 7.02
N PHE A 204 -19.63 0.16 5.73
CA PHE A 204 -20.66 0.72 4.85
C PHE A 204 -21.23 -0.23 3.80
N GLY A 205 -20.76 -1.47 3.77
CA GLY A 205 -21.36 -2.49 2.92
C GLY A 205 -21.14 -2.28 1.42
N THR A 206 -22.16 -2.63 0.64
CA THR A 206 -22.11 -2.52 -0.83
C THR A 206 -22.31 -1.07 -1.26
N THR A 207 -21.26 -0.43 -1.78
CA THR A 207 -21.34 0.93 -2.32
C THR A 207 -21.66 0.97 -3.83
N SER A 208 -21.75 -0.18 -4.51
CA SER A 208 -21.96 -0.22 -5.96
C SER A 208 -22.57 -1.54 -6.48
N GLY A 209 -23.51 -2.13 -5.73
CA GLY A 209 -24.23 -3.35 -6.15
C GLY A 209 -23.47 -4.67 -5.97
N GLN A 210 -22.16 -4.71 -6.16
CA GLN A 210 -21.27 -5.79 -5.72
C GLN A 210 -20.32 -5.22 -4.68
N GLY A 211 -20.36 -5.74 -3.45
CA GLY A 211 -19.47 -5.34 -2.38
C GLY A 211 -18.01 -5.69 -2.69
N GLY A 212 -17.07 -5.03 -2.01
CA GLY A 212 -15.66 -5.39 -2.06
C GLY A 212 -15.28 -6.44 -1.00
N LEU A 213 -13.98 -6.67 -0.85
CA LEU A 213 -13.43 -7.67 0.05
C LEU A 213 -13.76 -7.41 1.53
N GLY A 214 -13.82 -6.12 1.94
CA GLY A 214 -14.27 -5.76 3.28
C GLY A 214 -15.74 -6.10 3.50
N TRP A 215 -16.61 -5.92 2.48
CA TRP A 215 -17.99 -6.36 2.54
C TRP A 215 -18.12 -7.88 2.66
N TYR A 216 -17.34 -8.65 1.91
CA TYR A 216 -17.30 -10.10 2.04
C TYR A 216 -17.01 -10.53 3.48
N ILE A 217 -16.02 -9.91 4.12
CA ILE A 217 -15.67 -10.18 5.52
C ILE A 217 -16.83 -9.82 6.45
N PHE A 218 -17.47 -8.65 6.25
CA PHE A 218 -18.60 -8.20 7.06
C PHE A 218 -19.81 -9.13 6.93
N GLN A 219 -20.17 -9.49 5.70
CA GLN A 219 -21.29 -10.40 5.42
C GLN A 219 -21.03 -11.79 6.04
N SER A 220 -19.84 -12.36 5.80
CA SER A 220 -19.47 -13.66 6.36
C SER A 220 -19.51 -13.67 7.90
N ARG A 221 -19.12 -12.55 8.54
CA ARG A 221 -19.24 -12.38 9.99
C ARG A 221 -20.69 -12.40 10.45
N ASN A 222 -21.58 -11.68 9.76
CA ASN A 222 -22.99 -11.61 10.13
C ASN A 222 -23.71 -12.95 9.91
N GLU A 223 -23.25 -13.74 8.96
CA GLU A 223 -23.74 -15.09 8.66
C GLU A 223 -23.08 -16.17 9.54
N LEU A 224 -22.16 -15.78 10.45
CA LEU A 224 -21.41 -16.65 11.35
C LEU A 224 -20.48 -17.66 10.62
N PHE A 225 -20.11 -17.38 9.37
CA PHE A 225 -19.08 -18.13 8.63
C PHE A 225 -17.68 -17.60 8.96
N THR A 226 -17.21 -17.90 10.17
CA THR A 226 -15.94 -17.38 10.69
C THR A 226 -14.74 -17.83 9.86
N ASP A 227 -14.78 -19.02 9.29
CA ASP A 227 -13.78 -19.54 8.36
C ASP A 227 -13.66 -18.67 7.10
N LYS A 228 -14.79 -18.19 6.54
CA LYS A 228 -14.81 -17.24 5.43
C LYS A 228 -14.31 -15.85 5.85
N VAL A 229 -14.59 -15.40 7.07
CA VAL A 229 -14.01 -14.15 7.61
C VAL A 229 -12.48 -14.22 7.58
N PHE A 230 -11.91 -15.29 8.12
CA PHE A 230 -10.45 -15.48 8.13
C PHE A 230 -9.89 -15.69 6.72
N ALA A 231 -10.62 -16.34 5.82
CA ALA A 231 -10.25 -16.45 4.41
C ALA A 231 -10.21 -15.07 3.72
N GLY A 232 -11.18 -14.19 4.00
CA GLY A 232 -11.18 -12.80 3.54
C GLY A 232 -10.00 -12.00 4.07
N LEU A 233 -9.67 -12.12 5.37
CA LEU A 233 -8.49 -11.50 5.96
C LEU A 233 -7.19 -12.04 5.34
N ALA A 234 -7.11 -13.34 5.05
CA ALA A 234 -5.98 -13.93 4.34
C ALA A 234 -5.83 -13.34 2.92
N ALA A 235 -6.95 -13.12 2.21
CA ALA A 235 -6.95 -12.44 0.91
C ALA A 235 -6.45 -11.00 1.02
N VAL A 236 -6.86 -10.25 2.05
CA VAL A 236 -6.36 -8.88 2.30
C VAL A 236 -4.85 -8.88 2.46
N ILE A 237 -4.31 -9.80 3.26
CA ILE A 237 -2.87 -9.94 3.49
C ILE A 237 -2.15 -10.37 2.20
N ALA A 238 -2.68 -11.36 1.49
CA ALA A 238 -2.09 -11.85 0.25
C ALA A 238 -1.96 -10.75 -0.81
N ILE A 239 -2.99 -9.94 -1.01
CA ILE A 239 -2.96 -8.82 -1.97
C ILE A 239 -1.96 -7.75 -1.54
N GLY A 240 -1.92 -7.40 -0.24
CA GLY A 240 -0.92 -6.47 0.28
C GLY A 240 0.50 -6.92 -0.01
N LEU A 241 0.79 -8.20 0.26
CA LEU A 241 2.11 -8.81 0.00
C LEU A 241 2.42 -8.92 -1.51
N LEU A 242 1.43 -9.25 -2.34
CA LEU A 242 1.60 -9.32 -3.80
C LEU A 242 1.94 -7.95 -4.37
N VAL A 243 1.24 -6.92 -3.99
CA VAL A 243 1.51 -5.57 -4.49
C VAL A 243 2.87 -5.06 -4.01
N GLU A 244 3.21 -5.23 -2.72
CA GLU A 244 4.53 -4.86 -2.20
C GLU A 244 5.65 -5.66 -2.90
N GLY A 245 5.50 -6.98 -3.00
CA GLY A 245 6.53 -7.89 -3.54
C GLY A 245 6.66 -7.84 -5.06
N LEU A 246 5.54 -7.78 -5.81
CA LEU A 246 5.58 -7.83 -7.27
C LEU A 246 5.61 -6.44 -7.89
N VAL A 247 4.74 -5.52 -7.44
CA VAL A 247 4.64 -4.21 -8.09
C VAL A 247 5.78 -3.30 -7.62
N PHE A 248 5.82 -2.99 -6.33
CA PHE A 248 6.78 -1.99 -5.82
C PHE A 248 8.23 -2.47 -5.87
N GLN A 249 8.51 -3.73 -5.51
CA GLN A 249 9.88 -4.25 -5.62
C GLN A 249 10.35 -4.33 -7.08
N THR A 250 9.47 -4.65 -8.02
CA THR A 250 9.83 -4.67 -9.44
C THR A 250 10.13 -3.27 -9.96
N VAL A 251 9.27 -2.29 -9.65
CA VAL A 251 9.52 -0.89 -10.01
C VAL A 251 10.84 -0.41 -9.41
N GLU A 252 11.09 -0.69 -8.13
CA GLU A 252 12.33 -0.32 -7.45
C GLU A 252 13.58 -0.97 -8.08
N ARG A 253 13.49 -2.26 -8.46
CA ARG A 253 14.57 -2.97 -9.15
C ARG A 253 14.88 -2.36 -10.53
N LEU A 254 13.83 -2.05 -11.29
CA LEU A 254 13.97 -1.53 -12.66
C LEU A 254 14.42 -0.06 -12.71
N THR A 255 14.24 0.69 -11.63
CA THR A 255 14.55 2.12 -11.53
C THR A 255 15.70 2.38 -10.56
N VAL A 256 15.42 2.48 -9.28
CA VAL A 256 16.35 2.94 -8.23
C VAL A 256 17.60 2.07 -8.14
N ARG A 257 17.44 0.73 -8.17
CA ARG A 257 18.58 -0.19 -8.08
C ARG A 257 19.44 -0.17 -9.34
N ARG A 258 18.79 -0.13 -10.51
CA ARG A 258 19.50 -0.08 -11.80
C ARG A 258 20.33 1.20 -11.96
N TRP A 259 19.90 2.31 -11.34
CA TRP A 259 20.61 3.59 -11.38
C TRP A 259 21.60 3.79 -10.24
N GLY A 260 21.82 2.76 -9.39
CA GLY A 260 22.82 2.81 -8.31
C GLY A 260 22.48 3.78 -7.17
N MET A 261 21.22 4.20 -7.03
CA MET A 261 20.78 5.21 -6.06
C MET A 261 20.56 4.67 -4.64
N GLN A 262 20.76 3.37 -4.39
CA GLN A 262 20.73 2.83 -3.04
C GLN A 262 22.07 3.05 -2.36
N ARG A 263 22.07 3.76 -1.22
CA ARG A 263 23.20 3.68 -0.27
C ARG A 263 23.30 2.23 0.17
N GLN A 264 24.36 1.53 -0.20
CA GLN A 264 24.71 0.26 0.42
C GLN A 264 24.87 0.51 1.92
N ALA A 265 24.05 -0.16 2.73
CA ALA A 265 24.30 -0.17 4.16
C ALA A 265 25.70 -0.79 4.36
N PRO A 266 26.61 -0.15 5.11
CA PRO A 266 27.91 -0.73 5.38
C PRO A 266 27.71 -2.06 6.12
N GLY A 267 28.00 -3.21 5.44
CA GLY A 267 27.99 -4.53 6.06
C GLY A 267 27.15 -5.62 5.45
N SER A 268 26.57 -5.48 4.23
CA SER A 268 26.02 -6.63 3.52
C SER A 268 27.12 -7.30 2.67
N PRO A 269 27.59 -8.51 2.98
CA PRO A 269 28.44 -9.27 2.06
C PRO A 269 27.60 -9.64 0.82
N GLY A 270 28.19 -9.42 -0.37
CA GLY A 270 27.66 -9.78 -1.67
C GLY A 270 27.43 -11.27 -1.87
#